data_797ff11aa829de8bc02c2ef11e254470
#
_entry.id   797ff11aa829de8bc02c2ef11e254470
#
_cell.length_a   1.000
_cell.length_b   1.000
_cell.length_c   1.000
_cell.angle_alpha   90.00
_cell.angle_beta   90.00
_cell.angle_gamma   90.00
#
_symmetry.space_group_name_H-M   'P 1'
#
loop_
_entity.id
_entity.type
_entity.pdbx_description
1 polymer ?
#
loop_
_entity_poly.entity_id
_entity_poly.type
_entity_poly.pdbx_seq_one_letter_code
_entity_poly.pdbx_strand_id
1 'polypeptide(L)'
;MCIRDSDLLEKYGEPCPDAMVESALRHVKILENNDFFNFKISCKASDVFLAVAAYYGISDACDYPIHLGITEAGGKTSGTIKSSIGLGSLLWAGIGDTIRVSLSAEPVEEIKVGFNILKSLNLRHRGVNVISCPSCARQEFNVIKNVEELEKKLEHITTPMTLSVIGCVVNGPGEARETDIGLTGGKSGHQIYLNGEKHHVLRDGIMIDHLVELCEKKQQQLLSDNS
;
A
#
# COMPACT_ATOMS: atom_id res chain seq x y z
N MET A 1 -3.10 -2.64 -24.69
CA MET A 1 -3.27 -4.08 -24.52
C MET A 1 -2.88 -4.78 -25.81
N CYS A 2 -1.88 -5.66 -25.76
CA CYS A 2 -1.56 -6.48 -26.91
C CYS A 2 -2.34 -7.78 -26.80
N ILE A 3 -3.52 -7.86 -27.34
CA ILE A 3 -4.13 -9.15 -27.64
C ILE A 3 -3.39 -9.69 -28.85
N ARG A 4 -2.56 -10.68 -28.60
CA ARG A 4 -1.83 -11.38 -29.67
C ARG A 4 -2.65 -12.52 -30.28
N ASP A 5 -3.78 -12.84 -29.68
CA ASP A 5 -4.70 -13.89 -30.11
C ASP A 5 -5.69 -13.30 -31.13
N SER A 6 -5.28 -13.24 -32.39
CA SER A 6 -6.09 -12.67 -33.48
C SER A 6 -7.44 -13.37 -33.64
N ASP A 7 -7.51 -14.67 -33.37
CA ASP A 7 -8.76 -15.44 -33.39
C ASP A 7 -9.77 -15.03 -32.30
N LEU A 8 -9.27 -14.61 -31.12
CA LEU A 8 -10.14 -14.06 -30.08
C LEU A 8 -10.63 -12.65 -30.43
N LEU A 9 -9.80 -11.83 -31.08
CA LEU A 9 -10.26 -10.53 -31.58
C LEU A 9 -11.33 -10.70 -32.68
N GLU A 10 -11.20 -11.70 -33.57
CA GLU A 10 -12.25 -12.03 -34.53
C GLU A 10 -13.54 -12.50 -33.84
N LYS A 11 -13.41 -13.32 -32.79
CA LYS A 11 -14.56 -13.86 -32.04
C LYS A 11 -15.30 -12.79 -31.24
N TYR A 12 -14.58 -11.91 -30.51
CA TYR A 12 -15.15 -10.95 -29.57
C TYR A 12 -15.29 -9.53 -30.12
N GLY A 13 -14.66 -9.23 -31.26
CA GLY A 13 -14.69 -7.91 -31.90
C GLY A 13 -13.77 -6.87 -31.24
N GLU A 14 -13.60 -6.95 -29.93
CA GLU A 14 -12.78 -6.02 -29.12
C GLU A 14 -12.13 -6.72 -27.92
N PRO A 15 -11.12 -6.09 -27.31
CA PRO A 15 -10.58 -6.53 -26.03
C PRO A 15 -11.64 -6.43 -24.92
N CYS A 16 -12.07 -7.57 -24.38
CA CYS A 16 -13.03 -7.65 -23.28
C CYS A 16 -12.58 -8.65 -22.21
N PRO A 17 -13.18 -8.65 -21.01
CA PRO A 17 -12.81 -9.55 -19.93
C PRO A 17 -12.91 -11.02 -20.35
N ASP A 18 -13.98 -11.41 -21.04
CA ASP A 18 -14.20 -12.80 -21.47
C ASP A 18 -13.13 -13.29 -22.44
N ALA A 19 -12.70 -12.44 -23.38
CA ALA A 19 -11.58 -12.74 -24.29
C ALA A 19 -10.26 -12.96 -23.54
N MET A 20 -10.00 -12.14 -22.49
CA MET A 20 -8.80 -12.26 -21.66
C MET A 20 -8.83 -13.55 -20.81
N VAL A 21 -9.97 -13.90 -20.26
CA VAL A 21 -10.17 -15.13 -19.49
C VAL A 21 -10.00 -16.34 -20.39
N GLU A 22 -10.65 -16.37 -21.56
CA GLU A 22 -10.53 -17.47 -22.52
C GLU A 22 -9.08 -17.67 -22.98
N SER A 23 -8.37 -16.58 -23.30
CA SER A 23 -6.94 -16.65 -23.65
C SER A 23 -6.12 -17.28 -22.52
N ALA A 24 -6.30 -16.81 -21.28
CA ALA A 24 -5.57 -17.34 -20.14
C ALA A 24 -5.86 -18.83 -19.91
N LEU A 25 -7.10 -19.24 -19.96
CA LEU A 25 -7.49 -20.65 -19.76
C LEU A 25 -6.99 -21.57 -20.88
N ARG A 26 -6.90 -21.10 -22.12
CA ARG A 26 -6.26 -21.84 -23.21
C ARG A 26 -4.78 -22.12 -22.90
N HIS A 27 -4.05 -21.14 -22.38
CA HIS A 27 -2.65 -21.32 -21.98
C HIS A 27 -2.50 -22.24 -20.77
N VAL A 28 -3.40 -22.13 -19.78
CA VAL A 28 -3.49 -23.07 -18.65
C VAL A 28 -3.61 -24.51 -19.17
N LYS A 29 -4.55 -24.77 -20.08
CA LYS A 29 -4.76 -26.10 -20.65
C LYS A 29 -3.55 -26.63 -21.43
N ILE A 30 -2.79 -25.77 -22.11
CA ILE A 30 -1.55 -26.17 -22.76
C ILE A 30 -0.53 -26.63 -21.74
N LEU A 31 -0.38 -25.93 -20.62
CA LEU A 31 0.55 -26.29 -19.55
C LEU A 31 0.14 -27.59 -18.86
N GLU A 32 -1.14 -27.76 -18.55
CA GLU A 32 -1.70 -28.99 -17.98
C GLU A 32 -1.51 -30.20 -18.88
N ASN A 33 -1.74 -30.04 -20.19
CA ASN A 33 -1.50 -31.10 -21.19
C ASN A 33 -0.02 -31.52 -21.33
N ASN A 34 0.89 -30.70 -20.81
CA ASN A 34 2.33 -30.98 -20.75
C ASN A 34 2.79 -31.35 -19.32
N ASP A 35 1.88 -31.73 -18.42
CA ASP A 35 2.14 -32.08 -17.04
C ASP A 35 2.87 -30.99 -16.22
N PHE A 36 2.67 -29.72 -16.57
CA PHE A 36 3.28 -28.57 -15.90
C PHE A 36 2.25 -27.78 -15.10
N PHE A 37 2.27 -27.94 -13.77
CA PHE A 37 1.28 -27.36 -12.85
C PHE A 37 1.87 -26.26 -11.94
N ASN A 38 3.20 -26.07 -11.94
CA ASN A 38 3.85 -25.06 -11.09
C ASN A 38 3.97 -23.72 -11.82
N PHE A 39 2.86 -23.02 -11.95
CA PHE A 39 2.78 -21.70 -12.58
C PHE A 39 1.78 -20.79 -11.88
N LYS A 40 1.81 -19.53 -12.23
CA LYS A 40 0.81 -18.52 -11.81
C LYS A 40 0.31 -17.75 -13.04
N ILE A 41 -0.92 -17.27 -12.93
CA ILE A 41 -1.60 -16.57 -14.03
C ILE A 41 -1.51 -15.07 -13.82
N SER A 42 -1.32 -14.33 -14.90
CA SER A 42 -1.36 -12.87 -14.87
C SER A 42 -2.07 -12.33 -16.11
N CYS A 43 -3.17 -11.61 -15.90
CA CYS A 43 -4.03 -11.07 -16.93
C CYS A 43 -4.13 -9.54 -16.80
N LYS A 44 -3.14 -8.84 -17.33
CA LYS A 44 -2.95 -7.40 -17.12
C LYS A 44 -3.55 -6.57 -18.25
N ALA A 45 -4.17 -5.45 -17.89
CA ALA A 45 -4.58 -4.40 -18.83
C ALA A 45 -4.20 -3.02 -18.28
N SER A 46 -4.18 -2.02 -19.14
CA SER A 46 -4.00 -0.61 -18.77
C SER A 46 -5.31 0.04 -18.30
N ASP A 47 -6.44 -0.49 -18.74
CA ASP A 47 -7.75 -0.16 -18.18
C ASP A 47 -7.99 -0.95 -16.90
N VAL A 48 -8.35 -0.22 -15.84
CA VAL A 48 -8.52 -0.79 -14.50
C VAL A 48 -9.72 -1.72 -14.44
N PHE A 49 -10.85 -1.31 -15.02
CA PHE A 49 -12.09 -2.09 -14.97
C PHE A 49 -11.98 -3.37 -15.78
N LEU A 50 -11.34 -3.29 -16.96
CA LEU A 50 -11.08 -4.45 -17.79
C LEU A 50 -10.17 -5.46 -17.06
N ALA A 51 -9.09 -4.99 -16.42
CA ALA A 51 -8.18 -5.84 -15.66
C ALA A 51 -8.89 -6.50 -14.48
N VAL A 52 -9.63 -5.72 -13.69
CA VAL A 52 -10.35 -6.22 -12.52
C VAL A 52 -11.38 -7.28 -12.93
N ALA A 53 -12.20 -7.01 -13.96
CA ALA A 53 -13.19 -7.97 -14.44
C ALA A 53 -12.54 -9.27 -14.97
N ALA A 54 -11.42 -9.18 -15.68
CA ALA A 54 -10.68 -10.35 -16.14
C ALA A 54 -10.12 -11.18 -14.99
N TYR A 55 -9.59 -10.55 -13.93
CA TYR A 55 -9.09 -11.27 -12.76
C TYR A 55 -10.21 -11.95 -11.97
N TYR A 56 -11.39 -11.35 -11.84
CA TYR A 56 -12.57 -12.01 -11.28
C TYR A 56 -12.92 -13.27 -12.08
N GLY A 57 -13.02 -13.15 -13.41
CA GLY A 57 -13.32 -14.30 -14.27
C GLY A 57 -12.27 -15.42 -14.21
N ILE A 58 -10.97 -15.10 -14.04
CA ILE A 58 -9.91 -16.08 -13.82
C ILE A 58 -10.07 -16.76 -12.46
N SER A 59 -10.32 -15.98 -11.40
CA SER A 59 -10.49 -16.49 -10.04
C SER A 59 -11.69 -17.43 -9.93
N ASP A 60 -12.76 -17.16 -10.67
CA ASP A 60 -13.95 -18.03 -10.72
C ASP A 60 -13.72 -19.29 -11.56
N ALA A 61 -12.79 -19.26 -12.50
CA ALA A 61 -12.59 -20.34 -13.48
C ALA A 61 -11.53 -21.36 -13.07
N CYS A 62 -10.59 -21.04 -12.20
CA CYS A 62 -9.51 -21.95 -11.79
C CYS A 62 -8.84 -21.53 -10.46
N ASP A 63 -8.21 -22.51 -9.79
CA ASP A 63 -7.56 -22.34 -8.48
C ASP A 63 -6.05 -22.04 -8.56
N TYR A 64 -5.52 -21.73 -9.75
CA TYR A 64 -4.10 -21.39 -9.87
C TYR A 64 -3.77 -20.04 -9.26
N PRO A 65 -2.58 -19.88 -8.65
CA PRO A 65 -2.14 -18.61 -8.08
C PRO A 65 -2.19 -17.46 -9.08
N ILE A 66 -2.67 -16.31 -8.65
CA ILE A 66 -2.87 -15.13 -9.48
C ILE A 66 -1.83 -14.05 -9.17
N HIS A 67 -1.17 -13.56 -10.21
CA HIS A 67 -0.25 -12.43 -10.13
C HIS A 67 -0.92 -11.17 -10.63
N LEU A 68 -1.32 -10.31 -9.71
CA LEU A 68 -2.04 -9.07 -10.01
C LEU A 68 -1.11 -7.96 -10.53
N GLY A 69 -1.65 -7.12 -11.39
CA GLY A 69 -0.99 -5.90 -11.84
C GLY A 69 -1.82 -5.11 -12.83
N ILE A 70 -1.72 -3.79 -12.77
CA ILE A 70 -2.19 -2.88 -13.81
C ILE A 70 -0.98 -2.51 -14.64
N THR A 71 -1.01 -2.79 -15.94
CA THR A 71 0.11 -2.48 -16.84
C THR A 71 -0.01 -1.07 -17.38
N GLU A 72 1.12 -0.44 -17.72
CA GLU A 72 1.13 0.89 -18.35
C GLU A 72 0.30 1.92 -17.55
N ALA A 73 0.44 1.87 -16.22
CA ALA A 73 -0.41 2.69 -15.35
C ALA A 73 -0.12 4.19 -15.46
N GLY A 74 1.06 4.58 -15.96
CA GLY A 74 1.48 5.97 -16.13
C GLY A 74 2.53 6.42 -15.12
N GLY A 75 2.69 7.74 -15.00
CA GLY A 75 3.66 8.35 -14.08
C GLY A 75 3.34 8.08 -12.61
N LYS A 76 4.27 8.46 -11.71
CA LYS A 76 4.21 8.15 -10.26
C LYS A 76 2.82 8.40 -9.65
N THR A 77 2.25 9.59 -9.81
CA THR A 77 0.96 9.94 -9.16
C THR A 77 -0.21 9.19 -9.78
N SER A 78 -0.41 9.32 -11.10
CA SER A 78 -1.54 8.68 -11.78
C SER A 78 -1.46 7.15 -11.77
N GLY A 79 -0.26 6.61 -11.93
CA GLY A 79 -0.02 5.18 -11.87
C GLY A 79 -0.23 4.59 -10.48
N THR A 80 0.13 5.32 -9.42
CA THR A 80 -0.19 4.93 -8.04
C THR A 80 -1.69 4.85 -7.83
N ILE A 81 -2.45 5.85 -8.28
CA ILE A 81 -3.91 5.87 -8.14
C ILE A 81 -4.54 4.68 -8.88
N LYS A 82 -4.18 4.45 -10.15
CA LYS A 82 -4.70 3.32 -10.94
C LYS A 82 -4.36 1.97 -10.30
N SER A 83 -3.11 1.80 -9.88
CA SER A 83 -2.67 0.56 -9.22
C SER A 83 -3.39 0.35 -7.89
N SER A 84 -3.57 1.41 -7.09
CA SER A 84 -4.29 1.33 -5.83
C SER A 84 -5.76 0.94 -6.01
N ILE A 85 -6.43 1.47 -7.03
CA ILE A 85 -7.82 1.10 -7.33
C ILE A 85 -7.89 -0.36 -7.79
N GLY A 86 -7.10 -0.74 -8.80
CA GLY A 86 -7.17 -2.08 -9.38
C GLY A 86 -6.70 -3.18 -8.43
N LEU A 87 -5.52 -3.04 -7.85
CA LEU A 87 -5.00 -4.01 -6.88
C LEU A 87 -5.82 -4.00 -5.59
N GLY A 88 -6.22 -2.81 -5.13
CA GLY A 88 -6.98 -2.65 -3.90
C GLY A 88 -8.34 -3.35 -3.96
N SER A 89 -9.08 -3.20 -5.04
CA SER A 89 -10.39 -3.86 -5.21
C SER A 89 -10.28 -5.39 -5.25
N LEU A 90 -9.27 -5.93 -5.95
CA LEU A 90 -9.05 -7.37 -6.05
C LEU A 90 -8.58 -7.96 -4.72
N LEU A 91 -7.59 -7.34 -4.07
CA LEU A 91 -7.07 -7.80 -2.78
C LEU A 91 -8.13 -7.70 -1.68
N TRP A 92 -8.99 -6.68 -1.70
CA TRP A 92 -10.13 -6.57 -0.79
C TRP A 92 -11.13 -7.72 -0.96
N ALA A 93 -11.31 -8.20 -2.19
CA ALA A 93 -12.14 -9.36 -2.51
C ALA A 93 -11.44 -10.71 -2.23
N GLY A 94 -10.20 -10.71 -1.74
CA GLY A 94 -9.43 -11.93 -1.49
C GLY A 94 -8.79 -12.54 -2.73
N ILE A 95 -8.74 -11.81 -3.84
CA ILE A 95 -8.16 -12.26 -5.11
C ILE A 95 -6.71 -11.78 -5.23
N GLY A 96 -5.79 -12.72 -5.49
CA GLY A 96 -4.38 -12.45 -5.80
C GLY A 96 -3.41 -12.93 -4.74
N ASP A 97 -2.32 -13.55 -5.21
CA ASP A 97 -1.27 -14.15 -4.37
C ASP A 97 0.03 -13.34 -4.42
N THR A 98 0.28 -12.68 -5.52
CA THR A 98 1.43 -11.79 -5.72
C THR A 98 1.00 -10.54 -6.48
N ILE A 99 1.71 -9.42 -6.27
CA ILE A 99 1.40 -8.15 -6.92
C ILE A 99 2.60 -7.57 -7.65
N ARG A 100 2.33 -6.78 -8.68
CA ARG A 100 3.28 -5.89 -9.33
C ARG A 100 2.64 -4.52 -9.54
N VAL A 101 3.32 -3.49 -9.09
CA VAL A 101 3.04 -2.10 -9.47
C VAL A 101 3.90 -1.75 -10.68
N SER A 102 3.35 -1.03 -11.66
CA SER A 102 4.07 -0.58 -12.85
C SER A 102 3.94 0.93 -12.98
N LEU A 103 5.07 1.64 -12.86
CA LEU A 103 5.13 3.09 -12.91
C LEU A 103 6.20 3.55 -13.91
N SER A 104 5.95 4.67 -14.59
CA SER A 104 7.01 5.40 -15.29
C SER A 104 7.80 6.23 -14.25
N ALA A 105 8.55 5.54 -13.39
CA ALA A 105 9.34 6.08 -12.29
C ALA A 105 10.49 5.10 -11.94
N GLU A 106 11.35 5.49 -11.01
CA GLU A 106 12.41 4.61 -10.50
C GLU A 106 11.80 3.33 -9.88
N PRO A 107 12.42 2.13 -10.11
CA PRO A 107 11.88 0.86 -9.64
C PRO A 107 11.60 0.80 -8.13
N VAL A 108 12.37 1.53 -7.33
CA VAL A 108 12.17 1.64 -5.86
C VAL A 108 10.79 2.22 -5.52
N GLU A 109 10.28 3.14 -6.35
CA GLU A 109 8.96 3.74 -6.13
C GLU A 109 7.82 2.73 -6.32
N GLU A 110 7.97 1.78 -7.25
CA GLU A 110 7.00 0.69 -7.43
C GLU A 110 6.90 -0.19 -6.17
N ILE A 111 8.04 -0.48 -5.53
CA ILE A 111 8.10 -1.24 -4.28
C ILE A 111 7.43 -0.48 -3.13
N LYS A 112 7.73 0.83 -2.99
CA LYS A 112 7.09 1.69 -1.97
C LYS A 112 5.57 1.71 -2.13
N VAL A 113 5.08 1.92 -3.35
CA VAL A 113 3.64 1.93 -3.65
C VAL A 113 3.01 0.57 -3.37
N GLY A 114 3.65 -0.52 -3.77
CA GLY A 114 3.16 -1.88 -3.51
C GLY A 114 2.99 -2.16 -2.01
N PHE A 115 3.99 -1.82 -1.19
CA PHE A 115 3.87 -1.96 0.26
C PHE A 115 2.82 -1.03 0.87
N ASN A 116 2.65 0.19 0.36
CA ASN A 116 1.62 1.10 0.83
C ASN A 116 0.20 0.58 0.54
N ILE A 117 -0.02 -0.03 -0.64
CA ILE A 117 -1.30 -0.69 -0.95
C ILE A 117 -1.57 -1.83 0.03
N LEU A 118 -0.60 -2.73 0.23
CA LEU A 118 -0.75 -3.88 1.14
C LEU A 118 -0.95 -3.43 2.60
N LYS A 119 -0.22 -2.40 3.04
CA LYS A 119 -0.36 -1.81 4.37
C LYS A 119 -1.74 -1.18 4.58
N SER A 120 -2.25 -0.43 3.60
CA SER A 120 -3.57 0.19 3.66
C SER A 120 -4.72 -0.81 3.75
N LEU A 121 -4.51 -2.04 3.29
CA LEU A 121 -5.45 -3.16 3.36
C LEU A 121 -5.20 -4.10 4.54
N ASN A 122 -4.26 -3.79 5.43
CA ASN A 122 -3.83 -4.64 6.54
C ASN A 122 -3.38 -6.06 6.13
N LEU A 123 -2.94 -6.24 4.89
CA LEU A 123 -2.46 -7.53 4.38
C LEU A 123 -0.99 -7.76 4.68
N ARG A 124 -0.18 -6.71 4.66
CA ARG A 124 1.24 -6.78 4.95
C ARG A 124 1.75 -5.46 5.52
N HIS A 125 2.43 -5.53 6.64
CA HIS A 125 3.00 -4.36 7.29
C HIS A 125 4.51 -4.28 7.08
N ARG A 126 4.99 -3.08 6.74
CA ARG A 126 6.42 -2.76 6.67
C ARG A 126 6.59 -1.29 7.00
N GLY A 127 7.50 -1.02 7.93
CA GLY A 127 7.87 0.33 8.33
C GLY A 127 6.81 1.05 9.16
N VAL A 128 7.05 2.31 9.38
CA VAL A 128 6.17 3.16 10.20
C VAL A 128 4.91 3.53 9.42
N ASN A 129 3.76 3.30 10.00
CA ASN A 129 2.49 3.80 9.50
C ASN A 129 2.18 5.15 10.15
N VAL A 130 2.37 6.24 9.40
CA VAL A 130 2.11 7.58 9.89
C VAL A 130 0.63 7.92 9.70
N ILE A 131 -0.04 8.21 10.82
CA ILE A 131 -1.44 8.65 10.87
C ILE A 131 -1.43 10.14 11.19
N SER A 132 -1.95 10.98 10.31
CA SER A 132 -1.93 12.43 10.51
C SER A 132 -3.28 13.06 10.23
N CYS A 133 -3.58 14.15 10.93
CA CYS A 133 -4.76 14.94 10.64
C CYS A 133 -4.52 15.87 9.45
N PRO A 134 -5.59 16.24 8.70
CA PRO A 134 -5.49 17.32 7.74
C PRO A 134 -5.22 18.66 8.45
N SER A 135 -4.46 19.53 7.81
CA SER A 135 -4.20 20.89 8.33
C SER A 135 -5.51 21.65 8.54
N CYS A 136 -5.66 22.28 9.70
CA CYS A 136 -6.82 23.10 10.03
C CYS A 136 -6.43 24.26 10.95
N ALA A 137 -7.38 25.21 11.19
CA ALA A 137 -7.13 26.39 12.03
C ALA A 137 -6.82 26.09 13.51
N ARG A 138 -7.00 24.85 13.97
CA ARG A 138 -6.70 24.41 15.34
C ARG A 138 -5.31 23.84 15.53
N GLN A 139 -4.54 23.70 14.45
CA GLN A 139 -3.19 23.14 14.53
C GLN A 139 -2.25 24.09 15.32
N GLU A 140 -1.43 23.52 16.17
CA GLU A 140 -0.43 24.24 16.96
C GLU A 140 0.99 24.15 16.35
N PHE A 141 1.14 23.36 15.27
CA PHE A 141 2.35 23.26 14.46
C PHE A 141 2.01 22.93 13.01
N ASN A 142 2.94 23.12 12.08
CA ASN A 142 2.73 22.82 10.67
C ASN A 142 2.74 21.30 10.41
N VAL A 143 1.57 20.68 10.47
CA VAL A 143 1.40 19.22 10.31
C VAL A 143 1.93 18.76 8.97
N ILE A 144 1.59 19.45 7.87
CA ILE A 144 1.97 19.04 6.50
C ILE A 144 3.49 18.92 6.39
N LYS A 145 4.22 20.00 6.71
CA LYS A 145 5.68 20.02 6.61
C LYS A 145 6.33 18.96 7.49
N ASN A 146 5.84 18.81 8.72
CA ASN A 146 6.42 17.88 9.67
C ASN A 146 6.18 16.42 9.28
N VAL A 147 5.00 16.09 8.74
CA VAL A 147 4.69 14.73 8.25
C VAL A 147 5.55 14.39 7.03
N GLU A 148 5.67 15.29 6.05
CA GLU A 148 6.55 15.07 4.89
C GLU A 148 8.01 14.82 5.28
N GLU A 149 8.52 15.55 6.26
CA GLU A 149 9.88 15.38 6.75
C GLU A 149 10.04 14.08 7.55
N LEU A 150 9.07 13.74 8.39
CA LEU A 150 9.04 12.49 9.16
C LEU A 150 9.00 11.26 8.24
N GLU A 151 8.12 11.23 7.27
CA GLU A 151 8.02 10.11 6.33
C GLU A 151 9.35 9.84 5.63
N LYS A 152 10.08 10.89 5.22
CA LYS A 152 11.42 10.76 4.61
C LYS A 152 12.44 10.22 5.60
N LYS A 153 12.47 10.74 6.83
CA LYS A 153 13.44 10.33 7.86
C LYS A 153 13.18 8.91 8.37
N LEU A 154 11.93 8.42 8.30
CA LEU A 154 11.53 7.10 8.77
C LEU A 154 11.62 6.00 7.69
N GLU A 155 11.97 6.31 6.45
CA GLU A 155 12.06 5.33 5.35
C GLU A 155 12.98 4.15 5.64
N HIS A 156 14.03 4.34 6.45
CA HIS A 156 14.99 3.29 6.82
C HIS A 156 14.43 2.28 7.81
N ILE A 157 13.37 2.63 8.54
CA ILE A 157 12.72 1.72 9.50
C ILE A 157 11.83 0.74 8.74
N THR A 158 12.11 -0.55 8.90
CA THR A 158 11.34 -1.62 8.25
C THR A 158 10.41 -2.38 9.19
N THR A 159 10.63 -2.26 10.49
CA THR A 159 9.79 -2.89 11.52
C THR A 159 8.42 -2.23 11.56
N PRO A 160 7.33 -3.00 11.53
CA PRO A 160 5.98 -2.45 11.59
C PRO A 160 5.72 -1.73 12.91
N MET A 161 5.24 -0.50 12.83
CA MET A 161 4.74 0.28 13.98
C MET A 161 3.84 1.42 13.50
N THR A 162 3.09 2.02 14.41
CA THR A 162 2.17 3.12 14.16
C THR A 162 2.65 4.40 14.84
N LEU A 163 2.59 5.52 14.10
CA LEU A 163 2.92 6.85 14.60
C LEU A 163 1.79 7.82 14.28
N SER A 164 1.12 8.37 15.29
CA SER A 164 0.14 9.45 15.08
C SER A 164 0.75 10.82 15.26
N VAL A 165 0.47 11.74 14.32
CA VAL A 165 0.93 13.13 14.31
C VAL A 165 -0.27 14.06 14.15
N ILE A 166 -0.84 14.50 15.27
CA ILE A 166 -2.08 15.27 15.30
C ILE A 166 -1.83 16.68 15.81
N GLY A 167 -2.16 17.68 15.00
CA GLY A 167 -1.83 19.09 15.23
C GLY A 167 -2.54 19.77 16.41
N CYS A 168 -3.51 19.14 17.07
CA CYS A 168 -4.27 19.77 18.16
C CYS A 168 -4.76 18.76 19.22
N VAL A 169 -5.13 19.29 20.39
CA VAL A 169 -5.63 18.51 21.53
C VAL A 169 -7.05 17.95 21.34
N VAL A 170 -7.77 18.31 20.27
CA VAL A 170 -9.15 17.87 20.07
C VAL A 170 -9.21 16.41 19.64
N ASN A 171 -8.49 16.05 18.60
CA ASN A 171 -8.42 14.67 18.07
C ASN A 171 -7.17 13.92 18.55
N GLY A 172 -6.11 14.66 18.90
CA GLY A 172 -4.80 14.10 19.23
C GLY A 172 -4.81 13.02 20.31
N PRO A 173 -5.46 13.24 21.48
CA PRO A 173 -5.48 12.23 22.53
C PRO A 173 -6.20 10.94 22.14
N GLY A 174 -7.21 11.00 21.26
CA GLY A 174 -7.92 9.81 20.75
C GLY A 174 -6.99 8.96 19.87
N GLU A 175 -6.44 9.56 18.82
CA GLU A 175 -5.54 8.87 17.89
C GLU A 175 -4.26 8.38 18.58
N ALA A 176 -3.68 9.19 19.48
CA ALA A 176 -2.45 8.83 20.17
C ALA A 176 -2.60 7.62 21.12
N ARG A 177 -3.80 7.32 21.58
CA ARG A 177 -4.08 6.14 22.42
C ARG A 177 -4.09 4.84 21.64
N GLU A 178 -4.40 4.92 20.35
CA GLU A 178 -4.51 3.76 19.47
C GLU A 178 -3.22 3.47 18.68
N THR A 179 -2.14 4.23 18.97
CA THR A 179 -0.86 4.11 18.26
C THR A 179 0.30 3.81 19.19
N ASP A 180 1.36 3.17 18.64
CA ASP A 180 2.59 2.87 19.38
C ASP A 180 3.26 4.15 19.89
N ILE A 181 3.31 5.18 19.03
CA ILE A 181 3.86 6.49 19.33
C ILE A 181 2.86 7.54 18.87
N GLY A 182 2.56 8.52 19.71
CA GLY A 182 1.64 9.59 19.37
C GLY A 182 2.18 10.96 19.70
N LEU A 183 1.95 11.93 18.81
CA LEU A 183 2.20 13.35 19.04
C LEU A 183 0.89 14.13 18.96
N THR A 184 0.61 14.90 19.99
CA THR A 184 -0.55 15.79 20.04
C THR A 184 -0.11 17.24 20.22
N GLY A 185 -0.47 18.11 19.28
CA GLY A 185 -0.17 19.53 19.33
C GLY A 185 -0.86 20.23 20.51
N GLY A 186 -0.13 21.06 21.24
CA GLY A 186 -0.62 21.88 22.33
C GLY A 186 0.07 23.23 22.38
N LYS A 187 -0.62 24.27 22.88
CA LYS A 187 -0.15 25.67 22.90
C LYS A 187 1.13 25.89 23.71
N SER A 188 1.31 25.13 24.79
CA SER A 188 2.48 25.25 25.70
C SER A 188 3.54 24.16 25.47
N GLY A 189 3.38 23.36 24.43
CA GLY A 189 4.22 22.22 24.07
C GLY A 189 3.39 21.03 23.61
N HIS A 190 4.03 20.11 22.92
CA HIS A 190 3.40 18.97 22.28
C HIS A 190 3.49 17.74 23.16
N GLN A 191 2.34 17.10 23.43
CA GLN A 191 2.30 15.90 24.25
C GLN A 191 2.69 14.66 23.46
N ILE A 192 3.68 13.94 23.95
CA ILE A 192 4.05 12.60 23.45
C ILE A 192 3.28 11.54 24.21
N TYR A 193 2.84 10.52 23.48
CA TYR A 193 2.25 9.29 23.98
C TYR A 193 3.13 8.11 23.54
N LEU A 194 3.29 7.15 24.42
CA LEU A 194 3.94 5.87 24.14
C LEU A 194 3.01 4.73 24.52
N ASN A 195 2.72 3.83 23.59
CA ASN A 195 1.79 2.72 23.77
C ASN A 195 0.43 3.17 24.36
N GLY A 196 -0.09 4.29 23.85
CA GLY A 196 -1.37 4.83 24.29
C GLY A 196 -1.35 5.70 25.55
N GLU A 197 -0.26 5.73 26.29
CA GLU A 197 -0.13 6.47 27.56
C GLU A 197 0.62 7.79 27.37
N LYS A 198 0.19 8.84 28.14
CA LYS A 198 0.91 10.11 28.17
C LYS A 198 2.29 9.93 28.78
N HIS A 199 3.30 10.41 28.08
CA HIS A 199 4.68 10.27 28.52
C HIS A 199 5.29 11.63 28.91
N HIS A 200 5.66 12.49 27.95
CA HIS A 200 6.27 13.76 28.22
C HIS A 200 5.84 14.84 27.21
N VAL A 201 6.21 16.09 27.49
CA VAL A 201 5.92 17.24 26.64
C VAL A 201 7.16 17.71 25.95
N LEU A 202 7.07 17.90 24.63
CA LEU A 202 8.12 18.48 23.80
C LEU A 202 7.85 19.93 23.48
N ARG A 203 8.93 20.69 23.24
CA ARG A 203 8.88 22.03 22.66
C ARG A 203 9.14 21.97 21.16
N ASP A 204 8.69 23.00 20.45
CA ASP A 204 9.02 23.17 19.03
C ASP A 204 10.54 23.11 18.78
N GLY A 205 10.92 22.70 17.60
CA GLY A 205 12.31 22.70 17.11
C GLY A 205 13.06 21.37 17.22
N ILE A 206 12.69 20.50 18.15
CA ILE A 206 13.32 19.17 18.29
C ILE A 206 12.37 18.01 18.00
N MET A 207 11.13 18.33 17.64
CA MET A 207 10.02 17.39 17.55
C MET A 207 10.26 16.24 16.57
N ILE A 208 10.74 16.56 15.38
CA ILE A 208 10.94 15.56 14.31
C ILE A 208 12.05 14.58 14.71
N ASP A 209 13.21 15.10 15.09
CA ASP A 209 14.37 14.25 15.45
C ASP A 209 14.04 13.36 16.65
N HIS A 210 13.30 13.90 17.62
CA HIS A 210 12.86 13.13 18.77
C HIS A 210 11.87 12.01 18.41
N LEU A 211 10.92 12.26 17.50
CA LEU A 211 10.02 11.22 17.02
C LEU A 211 10.77 10.13 16.25
N VAL A 212 11.75 10.48 15.43
CA VAL A 212 12.61 9.51 14.75
C VAL A 212 13.36 8.65 15.78
N GLU A 213 13.98 9.26 16.79
CA GLU A 213 14.67 8.56 17.87
C GLU A 213 13.74 7.58 18.63
N LEU A 214 12.49 8.00 18.91
CA LEU A 214 11.50 7.12 19.54
C LEU A 214 11.13 5.92 18.65
N CYS A 215 10.97 6.13 17.35
CA CYS A 215 10.69 5.06 16.39
C CYS A 215 11.88 4.08 16.29
N GLU A 216 13.12 4.58 16.28
CA GLU A 216 14.32 3.75 16.27
C GLU A 216 14.47 2.92 17.56
N LYS A 217 14.21 3.51 18.72
CA LYS A 217 14.18 2.80 20.00
C LYS A 217 13.11 1.70 20.03
N LYS A 218 11.91 2.01 19.55
CA LYS A 218 10.82 1.04 19.44
C LYS A 218 11.20 -0.11 18.51
N GLN A 219 11.84 0.17 17.38
CA GLN A 219 12.36 -0.84 16.47
C GLN A 219 13.34 -1.79 17.19
N GLN A 220 14.30 -1.24 17.93
CA GLN A 220 15.28 -2.05 18.67
C GLN A 220 14.60 -2.96 19.71
N GLN A 221 13.62 -2.45 20.44
CA GLN A 221 12.81 -3.24 21.39
C GLN A 221 12.09 -4.39 20.69
N LEU A 222 11.36 -4.10 19.60
CA LEU A 222 10.60 -5.12 18.86
C LEU A 222 11.51 -6.21 18.24
N LEU A 223 12.73 -5.85 17.85
CA LEU A 223 13.69 -6.82 17.33
C LEU A 223 14.28 -7.68 18.44
N SER A 224 14.50 -7.12 19.64
CA SER A 224 14.99 -7.90 20.80
C SER A 224 13.94 -8.86 21.34
N ASP A 225 12.67 -8.49 21.34
CA ASP A 225 11.56 -9.32 21.84
C ASP A 225 11.24 -10.51 20.91
N ASN A 226 11.67 -10.45 19.64
CA ASN A 226 11.48 -11.51 18.64
C ASN A 226 12.72 -12.40 18.44
N SER A 227 13.78 -12.19 19.23
CA SER A 227 15.03 -12.98 19.20
C SER A 227 15.07 -14.02 20.32
#